data_5f755ed1fcdbc3820ded3de5c55c56a2
#
_entry.id   5f755ed1fcdbc3820ded3de5c55c56a2
#
_cell.length_a   1.000
_cell.length_b   1.000
_cell.length_c   1.000
_cell.angle_alpha   90.00
_cell.angle_beta   90.00
_cell.angle_gamma   90.00
#
_symmetry.space_group_name_H-M   'P 1'
#
loop_
_entity.id
_entity.type
_entity.pdbx_description
1 polymer ?
#
loop_
_entity_poly.entity_id
_entity_poly.type
_entity_poly.pdbx_seq_one_letter_code
_entity_poly.pdbx_strand_id
1 'polypeptide(L)' 'MLEADLVSKMLRAVLQSHKNGIALPRLQGEYKSLTGDWIPFKQLGYPTLEAYLRSVPAVVRIETSRPGEVRR' A
#
# COMPACT_ATOMS: atom_id res chain seq x y z
N MET A 1 7.84 17.08 -2.98
CA MET A 1 6.86 16.86 -4.05
C MET A 1 6.42 15.41 -4.07
N LEU A 2 5.12 15.17 -4.04
CA LEU A 2 4.60 13.80 -4.05
C LEU A 2 4.55 13.27 -5.47
N GLU A 3 5.11 12.10 -5.67
CA GLU A 3 5.02 11.40 -6.94
C GLU A 3 4.33 10.05 -6.71
N ALA A 4 3.23 9.84 -7.43
CA ALA A 4 2.50 8.58 -7.35
C ALA A 4 3.38 7.39 -7.71
N ASP A 5 4.26 7.56 -8.70
CA ASP A 5 5.19 6.50 -9.11
C ASP A 5 6.15 6.12 -8.00
N LEU A 6 6.66 7.11 -7.27
CA LEU A 6 7.57 6.85 -6.15
C LEU A 6 6.85 6.09 -5.04
N VAL A 7 5.64 6.51 -4.71
CA VAL A 7 4.83 5.84 -3.69
C VAL A 7 4.57 4.39 -4.11
N SER A 8 4.22 4.17 -5.38
CA SER A 8 3.99 2.82 -5.90
C SER A 8 5.23 1.95 -5.80
N LYS A 9 6.40 2.49 -6.11
CA LYS A 9 7.66 1.75 -6.00
C LYS A 9 7.98 1.37 -4.56
N MET A 10 7.78 2.30 -3.63
CA MET A 10 8.01 2.03 -2.21
C MET A 10 7.01 1.00 -1.68
N LEU A 11 5.76 1.12 -2.10
CA LEU A 11 4.73 0.16 -1.72
C LEU A 11 5.07 -1.25 -2.22
N ARG A 12 5.55 -1.36 -3.45
CA ARG A 12 5.98 -2.64 -4.02
C ARG A 12 7.12 -3.25 -3.18
N ALA A 13 8.08 -2.42 -2.76
CA ALA A 13 9.19 -2.90 -1.94
C ALA A 13 8.71 -3.43 -0.60
N VAL A 14 7.74 -2.75 0.03
CA VAL A 14 7.14 -3.21 1.28
C VAL A 14 6.48 -4.58 1.08
N LEU A 15 5.68 -4.71 0.02
CA LEU A 15 4.94 -5.94 -0.23
C LEU A 15 5.85 -7.10 -0.63
N GLN A 16 6.96 -6.81 -1.31
CA GLN A 16 7.93 -7.85 -1.68
C GLN A 16 8.59 -8.49 -0.48
N SER A 17 8.73 -7.77 0.61
CA SER A 17 9.32 -8.32 1.83
C SER A 17 8.31 -9.12 2.66
N HIS A 18 7.04 -9.13 2.25
CA HIS A 18 5.96 -9.85 2.94
C HIS A 18 5.26 -10.81 1.98
N LYS A 19 5.88 -11.97 1.76
CA LYS A 19 5.41 -12.94 0.77
C LYS A 19 3.99 -13.43 1.03
N ASN A 20 3.59 -13.50 2.29
CA ASN A 20 2.27 -14.01 2.68
C ASN A 20 1.23 -12.90 2.80
N GLY A 21 1.60 -11.67 2.40
CA GLY A 21 0.71 -10.53 2.49
C GLY A 21 0.82 -9.78 3.80
N ILE A 22 0.16 -8.64 3.89
CA ILE A 22 0.13 -7.77 5.07
C ILE A 22 -1.32 -7.42 5.38
N ALA A 23 -1.70 -7.47 6.65
CA ALA A 23 -3.02 -6.99 7.06
C ALA A 23 -3.12 -5.49 6.74
N LEU A 24 -4.25 -5.05 6.19
CA LEU A 24 -4.45 -3.66 5.78
C LEU A 24 -4.13 -2.66 6.89
N PRO A 25 -4.56 -2.87 8.15
CA PRO A 25 -4.21 -1.93 9.22
C PRO A 25 -2.72 -1.84 9.52
N ARG A 26 -1.95 -2.84 9.15
CA ARG A 26 -0.50 -2.86 9.39
C ARG A 26 0.31 -2.29 8.25
N LEU A 27 -0.30 -2.16 7.08
CA LEU A 27 0.40 -1.73 5.87
C LEU A 27 1.04 -0.35 6.05
N GLN A 28 0.32 0.60 6.64
CA GLN A 28 0.84 1.93 6.88
C GLN A 28 2.09 1.91 7.78
N GLY A 29 2.06 1.12 8.84
CA GLY A 29 3.20 0.99 9.74
C GLY A 29 4.41 0.41 9.05
N GLU A 30 4.21 -0.63 8.24
CA GLU A 30 5.30 -1.25 7.48
C GLU A 30 5.87 -0.29 6.43
N TYR A 31 5.01 0.45 5.74
CA TYR A 31 5.44 1.44 4.78
C TYR A 31 6.26 2.54 5.47
N LYS A 32 5.77 3.04 6.59
CA LYS A 32 6.49 4.07 7.35
C LYS A 32 7.83 3.55 7.86
N SER A 33 7.89 2.31 8.28
CA SER A 33 9.13 1.69 8.76
C SER A 33 10.19 1.63 7.66
N LEU A 34 9.77 1.42 6.43
CA LEU A 34 10.68 1.35 5.29
C LEU A 34 11.08 2.74 4.77
N THR A 35 10.12 3.65 4.66
CA THR A 35 10.31 4.93 3.96
C THR A 35 10.46 6.13 4.89
N GLY A 36 10.00 6.02 6.14
CA GLY A 36 9.96 7.12 7.07
C GLY A 36 8.69 7.96 7.03
N ASP A 37 7.79 7.67 6.10
CA ASP A 37 6.54 8.41 5.91
C ASP A 37 5.35 7.48 5.80
N TRP A 38 4.16 8.03 6.11
CA TRP A 38 2.90 7.33 5.87
C TRP A 38 2.57 7.34 4.38
N ILE A 39 1.77 6.35 3.93
CA ILE A 39 1.28 6.36 2.55
C ILE A 39 0.36 7.57 2.39
N PRO A 40 0.68 8.53 1.49
CA PRO A 40 -0.05 9.79 1.39
C PRO A 40 -1.28 9.68 0.48
N PHE A 41 -2.19 8.76 0.80
CA PHE A 41 -3.35 8.49 -0.07
C PHE A 41 -4.28 9.70 -0.23
N LYS A 42 -4.46 10.49 0.83
CA LYS A 42 -5.31 11.69 0.76
C LYS A 42 -4.71 12.75 -0.16
N GLN A 43 -3.39 12.94 -0.08
CA GLN A 43 -2.69 13.90 -0.92
C GLN A 43 -2.68 13.47 -2.38
N LEU A 44 -2.80 12.16 -2.63
CA LEU A 44 -2.89 11.62 -3.98
C LEU A 44 -4.31 11.65 -4.53
N GLY A 45 -5.29 12.11 -3.74
CA GLY A 45 -6.66 12.30 -4.20
C GLY A 45 -7.63 11.19 -3.81
N TYR A 46 -7.28 10.35 -2.86
CA TYR A 46 -8.13 9.23 -2.45
C TYR A 46 -8.67 9.43 -1.04
N PRO A 47 -9.95 9.10 -0.80
CA PRO A 47 -10.57 9.30 0.52
C PRO A 47 -10.08 8.31 1.58
N THR A 48 -9.65 7.12 1.16
CA THR A 48 -9.18 6.08 2.08
C THR A 48 -7.97 5.37 1.49
N LEU A 49 -7.20 4.70 2.34
CA LEU A 49 -6.08 3.89 1.89
C LEU A 49 -6.55 2.76 0.96
N GLU A 50 -7.66 2.12 1.30
CA GLU A 50 -8.23 1.06 0.47
C GLU A 50 -8.55 1.56 -0.94
N ALA A 51 -9.15 2.74 -1.05
CA ALA A 51 -9.47 3.34 -2.34
C ALA A 51 -8.20 3.56 -3.17
N TYR A 52 -7.12 4.04 -2.53
CA TYR A 52 -5.85 4.20 -3.20
C TYR A 52 -5.30 2.86 -3.69
N LEU A 53 -5.32 1.85 -2.85
CA LEU A 53 -4.79 0.53 -3.20
C LEU A 53 -5.54 -0.10 -4.37
N ARG A 54 -6.84 0.11 -4.44
CA ARG A 54 -7.66 -0.37 -5.55
C ARG A 54 -7.35 0.33 -6.88
N SER A 55 -6.76 1.51 -6.81
CA SER A 55 -6.38 2.27 -8.00
C SER A 55 -5.07 1.77 -8.61
N VAL A 56 -4.32 0.92 -7.90
CA VAL A 56 -3.03 0.41 -8.35
C VAL A 56 -3.00 -1.13 -8.35
N PRO A 57 -3.92 -1.77 -9.11
CA PRO A 57 -4.03 -3.24 -9.09
C PRO A 57 -2.79 -3.96 -9.64
N ALA A 58 -1.97 -3.27 -10.43
CA ALA A 58 -0.73 -3.85 -10.95
C ALA A 58 0.35 -3.96 -9.89
N VAL A 59 0.24 -3.19 -8.81
CA VAL A 59 1.21 -3.18 -7.71
C VAL A 59 0.69 -3.96 -6.51
N VAL A 60 -0.60 -3.77 -6.17
CA VAL A 60 -1.22 -4.28 -4.95
C VAL A 60 -2.50 -5.01 -5.29
N ARG A 61 -2.70 -6.15 -4.65
CA ARG A 61 -3.93 -6.92 -4.78
C ARG A 61 -4.56 -7.05 -3.40
N ILE A 62 -5.83 -6.65 -3.27
CA ILE A 62 -6.58 -6.84 -2.03
C ILE A 62 -7.19 -8.23 -2.09
N GLU A 63 -6.85 -9.08 -1.12
CA GLU A 63 -7.29 -10.46 -1.08
C GLU A 63 -8.76 -10.55 -0.68
N THR A 64 -9.60 -11.13 -1.55
CA THR A 64 -11.03 -11.25 -1.28
C THR A 64 -11.36 -12.43 -0.37
N SER A 65 -10.56 -13.48 -0.39
CA SER A 65 -10.75 -14.64 0.47
C SER A 65 -10.34 -14.35 1.92
N ARG A 66 -9.55 -13.31 2.14
CA ARG A 66 -9.13 -12.84 3.46
C ARG A 66 -9.29 -11.33 3.51
N PRO A 67 -10.50 -10.86 3.85
CA PRO A 67 -10.76 -9.41 3.87
C PRO A 67 -9.78 -8.69 4.78
N GLY A 68 -9.27 -7.55 4.30
CA GLY A 68 -8.31 -6.75 5.03
C GLY A 68 -6.85 -7.14 4.83
N GLU A 69 -6.57 -8.18 4.04
CA GLU A 69 -5.20 -8.57 3.71
C GLU A 69 -4.80 -8.02 2.35
N VAL A 70 -3.58 -7.50 2.27
CA VAL A 70 -3.06 -6.87 1.07
C VAL A 70 -1.86 -7.68 0.57
N ARG A 71 -1.81 -7.95 -0.73
CA ARG A 71 -0.73 -8.68 -1.37
C ARG A 71 -0.22 -7.93 -2.59
N ARG A 72 0.95 -8.30 -2.97
CA ARG A 72 1.60 -7.80 -4.18
C ARG A 72 0.91 -8.34 -5.43
#